data_1bed6710611ff26bcfba5991d4215a43
#
_entry.id   1bed6710611ff26bcfba5991d4215a43
#
_cell.length_a   1.000
_cell.length_b   1.000
_cell.length_c   1.000
_cell.angle_alpha   90.00
_cell.angle_beta   90.00
_cell.angle_gamma   90.00
#
_symmetry.space_group_name_H-M   'P 1'
#
loop_
_entity.id
_entity.type
_entity.pdbx_description
1 polymer ?
#
loop_
_entity_poly.entity_id
_entity_poly.type
_entity_poly.pdbx_seq_one_letter_code
_entity_poly.pdbx_strand_id
1 'polypeptide(L)'
;MSQEWFEAARAGDAVKLKSLLATGTDLATTDEAGETALMLAAHHGHLAAVQVLLAAGTDVNAVSPQGWTAVAKAAYNGETEQGYVDVVEALHQAGANLDARIFFGITPLMLAAGGGDAAVVEWLINNGADVLAANEGGRTARMMANDRFYVDVINLLTEAERQLGVTEEGTCSSTKSVVKPQVVNLMKPTTH
;
A
#
# COMPACT_ATOMS: atom_id res chain seq x y z
N MET A 1 -28.06 8.96 4.39
CA MET A 1 -26.78 9.73 4.56
C MET A 1 -25.54 8.84 4.52
N SER A 2 -25.50 7.69 5.21
CA SER A 2 -24.32 6.80 5.14
C SER A 2 -24.07 6.20 3.75
N GLN A 3 -25.11 5.78 3.03
CA GLN A 3 -24.97 5.19 1.70
C GLN A 3 -24.42 6.18 0.67
N GLU A 4 -24.94 7.42 0.64
CA GLU A 4 -24.44 8.49 -0.25
C GLU A 4 -22.96 8.83 0.00
N TRP A 5 -22.50 8.70 1.24
CA TRP A 5 -21.11 8.91 1.63
C TRP A 5 -20.17 7.91 0.97
N PHE A 6 -20.50 6.63 1.06
CA PHE A 6 -19.74 5.56 0.46
C PHE A 6 -19.83 5.54 -1.07
N GLU A 7 -21.01 5.86 -1.62
CA GLU A 7 -21.18 6.01 -3.08
C GLU A 7 -20.32 7.15 -3.63
N ALA A 8 -20.26 8.30 -2.95
CA ALA A 8 -19.41 9.42 -3.34
C ALA A 8 -17.94 9.04 -3.27
N ALA A 9 -17.51 8.26 -2.27
CA ALA A 9 -16.15 7.78 -2.17
C ALA A 9 -15.78 6.79 -3.29
N ARG A 10 -16.68 5.84 -3.60
CA ARG A 10 -16.50 4.88 -4.71
C ARG A 10 -16.48 5.55 -6.08
N ALA A 11 -17.27 6.61 -6.26
CA ALA A 11 -17.33 7.38 -7.50
C ALA A 11 -16.22 8.45 -7.63
N GLY A 12 -15.46 8.69 -6.55
CA GLY A 12 -14.44 9.75 -6.53
C GLY A 12 -15.01 11.17 -6.51
N ASP A 13 -16.29 11.34 -6.15
CA ASP A 13 -16.94 12.65 -6.12
C ASP A 13 -16.46 13.49 -4.93
N ALA A 14 -15.32 14.14 -5.11
CA ALA A 14 -14.72 15.01 -4.11
C ALA A 14 -15.61 16.20 -3.72
N VAL A 15 -16.46 16.67 -4.63
CA VAL A 15 -17.39 17.79 -4.35
C VAL A 15 -18.50 17.32 -3.43
N LYS A 16 -19.10 16.18 -3.72
CA LYS A 16 -20.14 15.56 -2.89
C LYS A 16 -19.58 15.22 -1.51
N LEU A 17 -18.37 14.65 -1.42
CA LEU A 17 -17.69 14.37 -0.15
C LEU A 17 -17.53 15.63 0.70
N LYS A 18 -17.06 16.74 0.12
CA LYS A 18 -16.94 18.03 0.83
C LYS A 18 -18.30 18.52 1.34
N SER A 19 -19.36 18.39 0.55
CA SER A 19 -20.70 18.81 0.96
C SER A 19 -21.23 17.98 2.13
N LEU A 20 -20.99 16.66 2.11
CA LEU A 20 -21.40 15.75 3.17
C LEU A 20 -20.59 15.97 4.47
N LEU A 21 -19.30 16.27 4.35
CA LEU A 21 -18.45 16.67 5.48
C LEU A 21 -18.98 17.92 6.18
N ALA A 22 -19.46 18.92 5.42
CA ALA A 22 -20.03 20.14 5.97
C ALA A 22 -21.34 19.89 6.76
N THR A 23 -22.02 18.78 6.55
CA THR A 23 -23.21 18.35 7.32
C THR A 23 -22.90 17.55 8.57
N GLY A 24 -21.61 17.34 8.89
CA GLY A 24 -21.17 16.65 10.11
C GLY A 24 -21.17 15.12 9.97
N THR A 25 -20.86 14.60 8.79
CA THR A 25 -20.72 13.14 8.58
C THR A 25 -19.61 12.59 9.47
N ASP A 26 -19.90 11.49 10.18
CA ASP A 26 -18.89 10.79 10.99
C ASP A 26 -17.91 10.05 10.08
N LEU A 27 -16.62 10.41 10.17
CA LEU A 27 -15.53 9.88 9.36
C LEU A 27 -15.19 8.42 9.69
N ALA A 28 -15.53 7.95 10.89
CA ALA A 28 -15.27 6.60 11.35
C ALA A 28 -16.34 5.59 10.89
N THR A 29 -17.39 6.05 10.21
CA THR A 29 -18.42 5.15 9.69
C THR A 29 -17.84 4.20 8.63
N THR A 30 -18.35 2.96 8.63
CA THR A 30 -18.00 1.93 7.66
C THR A 30 -19.24 1.47 6.88
N ASP A 31 -19.00 0.95 5.70
CA ASP A 31 -20.05 0.31 4.89
C ASP A 31 -20.38 -1.10 5.40
N GLU A 32 -21.22 -1.84 4.67
CA GLU A 32 -21.64 -3.21 5.03
C GLU A 32 -20.47 -4.21 5.06
N ALA A 33 -19.38 -3.93 4.33
CA ALA A 33 -18.16 -4.71 4.36
C ALA A 33 -17.20 -4.29 5.49
N GLY A 34 -17.54 -3.25 6.25
CA GLY A 34 -16.68 -2.67 7.29
C GLY A 34 -15.56 -1.81 6.72
N GLU A 35 -15.69 -1.33 5.48
CA GLU A 35 -14.70 -0.47 4.83
C GLU A 35 -15.03 1.01 5.05
N THR A 36 -13.99 1.82 5.30
CA THR A 36 -14.14 3.28 5.42
C THR A 36 -14.24 3.92 4.03
N ALA A 37 -14.77 5.16 3.96
CA ALA A 37 -14.77 5.92 2.71
C ALA A 37 -13.36 6.11 2.12
N LEU A 38 -12.34 6.24 2.98
CA LEU A 38 -10.95 6.35 2.53
C LEU A 38 -10.46 5.06 1.84
N MET A 39 -10.82 3.89 2.37
CA MET A 39 -10.48 2.59 1.75
C MET A 39 -11.14 2.46 0.38
N LEU A 40 -12.42 2.86 0.26
CA LEU A 40 -13.16 2.80 -0.99
C LEU A 40 -12.58 3.76 -2.05
N ALA A 41 -12.29 5.00 -1.68
CA ALA A 41 -11.66 5.97 -2.58
C ALA A 41 -10.27 5.52 -3.01
N ALA A 42 -9.48 4.93 -2.10
CA ALA A 42 -8.15 4.40 -2.38
C ALA A 42 -8.19 3.18 -3.32
N HIS A 43 -9.17 2.27 -3.12
CA HIS A 43 -9.36 1.09 -3.95
C HIS A 43 -9.65 1.43 -5.43
N HIS A 44 -10.36 2.55 -5.67
CA HIS A 44 -10.69 3.00 -7.02
C HIS A 44 -9.72 4.07 -7.57
N GLY A 45 -8.64 4.38 -6.87
CA GLY A 45 -7.61 5.32 -7.35
C GLY A 45 -8.05 6.79 -7.39
N HIS A 46 -9.05 7.16 -6.61
CA HIS A 46 -9.62 8.50 -6.63
C HIS A 46 -8.81 9.49 -5.78
N LEU A 47 -7.66 9.94 -6.28
CA LEU A 47 -6.75 10.84 -5.56
C LEU A 47 -7.44 12.06 -4.96
N ALA A 48 -8.31 12.74 -5.73
CA ALA A 48 -9.00 13.94 -5.24
C ALA A 48 -9.93 13.64 -4.04
N ALA A 49 -10.62 12.50 -4.07
CA ALA A 49 -11.46 12.04 -2.96
C ALA A 49 -10.60 11.66 -1.74
N VAL A 50 -9.51 10.94 -1.96
CA VAL A 50 -8.54 10.59 -0.92
C VAL A 50 -8.00 11.83 -0.23
N GLN A 51 -7.56 12.85 -0.98
CA GLN A 51 -7.06 14.10 -0.42
C GLN A 51 -8.12 14.84 0.42
N VAL A 52 -9.37 14.86 -0.03
CA VAL A 52 -10.49 15.47 0.74
C VAL A 52 -10.70 14.74 2.06
N LEU A 53 -10.70 13.41 2.05
CA LEU A 53 -10.89 12.59 3.23
C LEU A 53 -9.73 12.73 4.22
N LEU A 54 -8.49 12.72 3.73
CA LEU A 54 -7.29 12.93 4.55
C LEU A 54 -7.28 14.34 5.19
N ALA A 55 -7.62 15.37 4.43
CA ALA A 55 -7.75 16.74 4.93
C ALA A 55 -8.85 16.90 5.99
N ALA A 56 -9.88 16.06 5.96
CA ALA A 56 -10.92 16.01 6.97
C ALA A 56 -10.50 15.29 8.27
N GLY A 57 -9.33 14.63 8.28
CA GLY A 57 -8.78 13.94 9.46
C GLY A 57 -9.25 12.49 9.62
N THR A 58 -9.61 11.81 8.52
CA THR A 58 -9.86 10.35 8.57
C THR A 58 -8.64 9.60 9.07
N ASP A 59 -8.87 8.53 9.82
CA ASP A 59 -7.78 7.62 10.22
C ASP A 59 -7.22 6.89 9.01
N VAL A 60 -6.00 7.26 8.61
CA VAL A 60 -5.29 6.69 7.46
C VAL A 60 -4.91 5.22 7.67
N ASN A 61 -4.78 4.81 8.94
CA ASN A 61 -4.40 3.45 9.34
C ASN A 61 -5.59 2.59 9.81
N ALA A 62 -6.81 3.06 9.58
CA ALA A 62 -8.01 2.26 9.86
C ALA A 62 -7.91 0.88 9.20
N VAL A 63 -8.40 -0.13 9.91
CA VAL A 63 -8.36 -1.53 9.47
C VAL A 63 -9.78 -2.08 9.38
N SER A 64 -10.15 -2.64 8.24
CA SER A 64 -11.45 -3.31 8.07
C SER A 64 -11.49 -4.64 8.84
N PRO A 65 -12.67 -5.26 9.06
CA PRO A 65 -12.79 -6.57 9.68
C PRO A 65 -12.01 -7.68 8.96
N GLN A 66 -11.78 -7.52 7.66
CA GLN A 66 -10.97 -8.42 6.84
C GLN A 66 -9.48 -8.07 6.87
N GLY A 67 -9.07 -7.07 7.66
CA GLY A 67 -7.68 -6.63 7.78
C GLY A 67 -7.21 -5.63 6.72
N TRP A 68 -8.07 -5.17 5.80
CA TRP A 68 -7.68 -4.21 4.78
C TRP A 68 -7.39 -2.83 5.36
N THR A 69 -6.38 -2.17 4.78
CA THR A 69 -6.06 -0.76 5.00
C THR A 69 -6.18 0.02 3.69
N ALA A 70 -6.27 1.34 3.77
CA ALA A 70 -6.35 2.18 2.58
C ALA A 70 -5.12 2.01 1.67
N VAL A 71 -3.91 1.92 2.25
CA VAL A 71 -2.68 1.72 1.47
C VAL A 71 -2.63 0.36 0.79
N ALA A 72 -3.11 -0.71 1.44
CA ALA A 72 -3.18 -2.03 0.81
C ALA A 72 -4.17 -2.05 -0.35
N LYS A 73 -5.30 -1.36 -0.22
CA LYS A 73 -6.29 -1.17 -1.29
C LYS A 73 -5.75 -0.36 -2.47
N ALA A 74 -4.93 0.67 -2.20
CA ALA A 74 -4.30 1.47 -3.25
C ALA A 74 -3.15 0.74 -3.95
N ALA A 75 -2.43 -0.13 -3.22
CA ALA A 75 -1.30 -0.90 -3.77
C ALA A 75 -1.73 -1.99 -4.76
N TYR A 76 -2.99 -2.43 -4.70
CA TYR A 76 -3.50 -3.46 -5.59
C TYR A 76 -5.02 -3.34 -5.77
N ASN A 77 -5.45 -3.18 -7.02
CA ASN A 77 -6.85 -3.31 -7.41
C ASN A 77 -7.05 -4.63 -8.16
N GLY A 78 -7.84 -5.53 -7.56
CA GLY A 78 -8.11 -6.85 -8.12
C GLY A 78 -8.86 -6.86 -9.46
N GLU A 79 -9.50 -5.74 -9.84
CA GLU A 79 -10.21 -5.60 -11.11
C GLU A 79 -9.29 -5.19 -12.26
N THR A 80 -8.31 -4.32 -11.97
CA THR A 80 -7.38 -3.78 -12.97
C THR A 80 -6.01 -4.43 -12.93
N GLU A 81 -5.73 -5.24 -11.89
CA GLU A 81 -4.40 -5.79 -11.55
C GLU A 81 -3.31 -4.73 -11.41
N GLN A 82 -3.69 -3.47 -11.19
CA GLN A 82 -2.79 -2.34 -11.04
C GLN A 82 -3.10 -1.58 -9.75
N GLY A 83 -2.07 -0.97 -9.16
CA GLY A 83 -2.22 -0.05 -8.05
C GLY A 83 -2.18 1.41 -8.52
N TYR A 84 -2.29 2.31 -7.56
CA TYR A 84 -2.34 3.75 -7.80
C TYR A 84 -1.21 4.43 -7.02
N VAL A 85 -0.08 4.68 -7.68
CA VAL A 85 1.13 5.26 -7.06
C VAL A 85 0.83 6.60 -6.39
N ASP A 86 0.09 7.48 -7.07
CA ASP A 86 -0.29 8.80 -6.56
C ASP A 86 -1.16 8.75 -5.30
N VAL A 87 -2.05 7.75 -5.22
CA VAL A 87 -2.85 7.50 -4.02
C VAL A 87 -2.00 6.92 -2.89
N VAL A 88 -1.12 5.95 -3.19
CA VAL A 88 -0.17 5.39 -2.21
C VAL A 88 0.72 6.48 -1.64
N GLU A 89 1.22 7.39 -2.49
CA GLU A 89 2.01 8.54 -2.08
C GLU A 89 1.22 9.47 -1.15
N ALA A 90 0.00 9.85 -1.51
CA ALA A 90 -0.85 10.71 -0.68
C ALA A 90 -1.15 10.09 0.70
N LEU A 91 -1.41 8.77 0.73
CA LEU A 91 -1.63 8.04 1.98
C LEU A 91 -0.35 8.00 2.84
N HIS A 92 0.81 7.75 2.22
CA HIS A 92 2.09 7.75 2.92
C HIS A 92 2.43 9.12 3.52
N GLN A 93 2.22 10.20 2.76
CA GLN A 93 2.40 11.58 3.26
C GLN A 93 1.49 11.89 4.46
N ALA A 94 0.33 11.26 4.54
CA ALA A 94 -0.59 11.33 5.67
C ALA A 94 -0.24 10.38 6.83
N GLY A 95 0.85 9.62 6.74
CA GLY A 95 1.33 8.72 7.79
C GLY A 95 0.79 7.28 7.70
N ALA A 96 0.41 6.81 6.51
CA ALA A 96 0.05 5.41 6.31
C ALA A 96 1.24 4.48 6.56
N ASN A 97 0.98 3.39 7.27
CA ASN A 97 1.97 2.34 7.48
C ASN A 97 2.11 1.48 6.21
N LEU A 98 3.24 1.60 5.53
CA LEU A 98 3.54 0.84 4.30
C LEU A 98 3.75 -0.67 4.54
N ASP A 99 4.02 -1.07 5.79
CA ASP A 99 4.22 -2.46 6.19
C ASP A 99 3.01 -3.03 6.96
N ALA A 100 1.84 -2.37 6.83
CA ALA A 100 0.61 -2.87 7.44
C ALA A 100 0.33 -4.30 6.97
N ARG A 101 0.20 -5.23 7.93
CA ARG A 101 -0.08 -6.63 7.64
C ARG A 101 -1.59 -6.84 7.57
N ILE A 102 -2.08 -7.18 6.40
CA ILE A 102 -3.45 -7.60 6.18
C ILE A 102 -3.58 -9.12 6.44
N PHE A 103 -4.71 -9.72 6.05
CA PHE A 103 -4.93 -11.16 6.27
C PHE A 103 -3.73 -12.01 5.81
N PHE A 104 -3.44 -13.08 6.56
CA PHE A 104 -2.28 -13.97 6.36
C PHE A 104 -0.91 -13.28 6.39
N GLY A 105 -0.81 -12.08 6.99
CA GLY A 105 0.44 -11.34 7.09
C GLY A 105 0.95 -10.74 5.77
N ILE A 106 0.07 -10.57 4.78
CA ILE A 106 0.41 -9.96 3.48
C ILE A 106 0.62 -8.45 3.67
N THR A 107 1.66 -7.90 3.07
CA THR A 107 1.96 -6.46 3.06
C THR A 107 1.52 -5.81 1.74
N PRO A 108 1.39 -4.46 1.68
CA PRO A 108 1.13 -3.74 0.43
C PRO A 108 2.15 -4.07 -0.67
N LEU A 109 3.45 -4.19 -0.31
CA LEU A 109 4.50 -4.59 -1.25
C LEU A 109 4.26 -6.00 -1.84
N MET A 110 3.81 -6.95 -1.02
CA MET A 110 3.47 -8.29 -1.49
C MET A 110 2.26 -8.29 -2.43
N LEU A 111 1.27 -7.44 -2.17
CA LEU A 111 0.11 -7.27 -3.05
C LEU A 111 0.53 -6.71 -4.42
N ALA A 112 1.26 -5.61 -4.43
CA ALA A 112 1.75 -4.98 -5.66
C ALA A 112 2.65 -5.95 -6.47
N ALA A 113 3.53 -6.69 -5.79
CA ALA A 113 4.39 -7.67 -6.43
C ALA A 113 3.60 -8.85 -7.01
N GLY A 114 2.59 -9.33 -6.29
CA GLY A 114 1.69 -10.39 -6.77
C GLY A 114 0.76 -9.95 -7.90
N GLY A 115 0.48 -8.64 -8.01
CA GLY A 115 -0.24 -8.01 -9.12
C GLY A 115 0.64 -7.66 -10.33
N GLY A 116 1.96 -7.66 -10.17
CA GLY A 116 2.89 -7.31 -11.25
C GLY A 116 3.06 -5.81 -11.48
N ASP A 117 2.63 -4.97 -10.53
CA ASP A 117 2.72 -3.52 -10.66
C ASP A 117 4.12 -3.01 -10.29
N ALA A 118 4.99 -2.92 -11.31
CA ALA A 118 6.36 -2.47 -11.14
C ALA A 118 6.46 -1.03 -10.60
N ALA A 119 5.53 -0.15 -10.98
CA ALA A 119 5.56 1.25 -10.55
C ALA A 119 5.25 1.40 -9.05
N VAL A 120 4.24 0.70 -8.56
CA VAL A 120 3.92 0.67 -7.12
C VAL A 120 5.02 -0.03 -6.32
N VAL A 121 5.55 -1.16 -6.83
CA VAL A 121 6.67 -1.88 -6.20
C VAL A 121 7.89 -0.99 -6.06
N GLU A 122 8.31 -0.32 -7.13
CA GLU A 122 9.45 0.61 -7.13
C GLU A 122 9.23 1.75 -6.13
N TRP A 123 8.04 2.34 -6.14
CA TRP A 123 7.70 3.41 -5.22
C TRP A 123 7.76 2.95 -3.75
N LEU A 124 7.17 1.79 -3.44
CA LEU A 124 7.17 1.23 -2.08
C LEU A 124 8.59 0.94 -1.57
N ILE A 125 9.44 0.33 -2.41
CA ILE A 125 10.85 0.07 -2.10
C ILE A 125 11.59 1.38 -1.77
N ASN A 126 11.45 2.39 -2.64
CA ASN A 126 12.12 3.68 -2.49
C ASN A 126 11.65 4.47 -1.25
N ASN A 127 10.47 4.18 -0.73
CA ASN A 127 9.90 4.81 0.46
C ASN A 127 9.99 3.93 1.72
N GLY A 128 10.81 2.88 1.70
CA GLY A 128 11.22 2.14 2.88
C GLY A 128 10.29 1.00 3.31
N ALA A 129 9.47 0.49 2.41
CA ALA A 129 8.73 -0.75 2.66
C ALA A 129 9.69 -1.93 2.91
N ASP A 130 9.34 -2.82 3.83
CA ASP A 130 10.15 -3.99 4.18
C ASP A 130 10.14 -5.03 3.04
N VAL A 131 11.21 -5.00 2.22
CA VAL A 131 11.40 -5.91 1.07
C VAL A 131 11.53 -7.37 1.52
N LEU A 132 12.06 -7.60 2.72
CA LEU A 132 12.31 -8.95 3.26
C LEU A 132 11.15 -9.50 4.07
N ALA A 133 10.09 -8.72 4.26
CA ALA A 133 8.91 -9.19 4.95
C ALA A 133 8.42 -10.51 4.35
N ALA A 134 8.07 -11.44 5.22
CA ALA A 134 7.43 -12.69 4.83
C ALA A 134 6.03 -12.77 5.45
N ASN A 135 5.09 -13.31 4.70
CA ASN A 135 3.75 -13.59 5.18
C ASN A 135 3.74 -14.81 6.13
N GLU A 136 2.58 -15.17 6.66
CA GLU A 136 2.43 -16.35 7.56
C GLU A 136 2.85 -17.67 6.90
N GLY A 137 2.80 -17.77 5.58
CA GLY A 137 3.29 -18.91 4.80
C GLY A 137 4.79 -18.84 4.46
N GLY A 138 5.54 -17.87 5.00
CA GLY A 138 6.96 -17.68 4.73
C GLY A 138 7.27 -17.10 3.35
N ARG A 139 6.27 -16.57 2.63
CA ARG A 139 6.45 -16.05 1.27
C ARG A 139 6.75 -14.57 1.29
N THR A 140 7.78 -14.16 0.53
CA THR A 140 8.16 -12.75 0.32
C THR A 140 7.49 -12.18 -0.93
N ALA A 141 7.57 -10.85 -1.10
CA ALA A 141 7.10 -10.16 -2.31
C ALA A 141 7.74 -10.74 -3.58
N ARG A 142 9.07 -11.02 -3.57
CA ARG A 142 9.76 -11.61 -4.72
C ARG A 142 9.26 -13.01 -5.07
N MET A 143 8.95 -13.84 -4.07
CA MET A 143 8.36 -15.17 -4.33
C MET A 143 7.00 -15.06 -5.00
N MET A 144 6.16 -14.08 -4.61
CA MET A 144 4.85 -13.86 -5.23
C MET A 144 4.97 -13.39 -6.69
N ALA A 145 5.95 -12.52 -6.99
CA ALA A 145 6.23 -12.09 -8.35
C ALA A 145 6.77 -13.24 -9.21
N ASN A 146 7.63 -14.11 -8.64
CA ASN A 146 8.17 -15.27 -9.33
C ASN A 146 7.09 -16.26 -9.77
N ASP A 147 6.06 -16.51 -8.97
CA ASP A 147 4.98 -17.45 -9.31
C ASP A 147 4.22 -17.03 -10.56
N ARG A 148 4.21 -15.74 -10.88
CA ARG A 148 3.54 -15.17 -12.02
C ARG A 148 4.46 -14.70 -13.14
N PHE A 149 5.77 -14.88 -12.95
CA PHE A 149 6.83 -14.49 -13.90
C PHE A 149 6.84 -13.00 -14.25
N TYR A 150 6.54 -12.12 -13.28
CA TYR A 150 6.62 -10.66 -13.45
C TYR A 150 8.08 -10.18 -13.42
N VAL A 151 8.76 -10.29 -14.58
CA VAL A 151 10.21 -10.10 -14.71
C VAL A 151 10.68 -8.74 -14.19
N ASP A 152 9.97 -7.67 -14.51
CA ASP A 152 10.35 -6.31 -14.08
C ASP A 152 10.29 -6.18 -12.56
N VAL A 153 9.23 -6.69 -11.92
CA VAL A 153 9.06 -6.71 -10.47
C VAL A 153 10.11 -7.59 -9.80
N ILE A 154 10.41 -8.77 -10.38
CA ILE A 154 11.46 -9.67 -9.88
C ILE A 154 12.81 -8.96 -9.88
N ASN A 155 13.16 -8.24 -10.96
CA ASN A 155 14.43 -7.52 -11.08
C ASN A 155 14.52 -6.39 -10.03
N LEU A 156 13.45 -5.60 -9.84
CA LEU A 156 13.39 -4.54 -8.81
C LEU A 156 13.61 -5.11 -7.40
N LEU A 157 12.90 -6.18 -7.05
CA LEU A 157 13.00 -6.81 -5.73
C LEU A 157 14.36 -7.47 -5.51
N THR A 158 14.92 -8.14 -6.54
CA THR A 158 16.26 -8.76 -6.47
C THR A 158 17.32 -7.69 -6.24
N GLU A 159 17.24 -6.55 -6.94
CA GLU A 159 18.20 -5.46 -6.74
C GLU A 159 18.05 -4.84 -5.33
N ALA A 160 16.82 -4.65 -4.85
CA ALA A 160 16.58 -4.16 -3.50
C ALA A 160 17.12 -5.13 -2.42
N GLU A 161 16.87 -6.44 -2.57
CA GLU A 161 17.41 -7.47 -1.67
C GLU A 161 18.95 -7.46 -1.68
N ARG A 162 19.58 -7.32 -2.86
CA ARG A 162 21.04 -7.23 -3.02
C ARG A 162 21.62 -6.01 -2.29
N GLN A 163 20.95 -4.87 -2.34
CA GLN A 163 21.36 -3.65 -1.63
C GLN A 163 21.28 -3.84 -0.11
N LEU A 164 20.36 -4.67 0.38
CA LEU A 164 20.25 -5.06 1.79
C LEU A 164 21.24 -6.15 2.20
N GLY A 165 22.13 -6.61 1.28
CA GLY A 165 23.16 -7.63 1.56
C GLY A 165 22.64 -9.06 1.53
N VAL A 166 21.45 -9.30 0.99
CA VAL A 166 20.94 -10.66 0.76
C VAL A 166 21.56 -11.19 -0.53
N THR A 167 22.45 -12.18 -0.40
CA THR A 167 23.03 -12.89 -1.56
C THR A 167 22.21 -14.16 -1.83
N GLU A 168 22.14 -14.60 -3.09
CA GLU A 168 21.39 -15.81 -3.49
C GLU A 168 21.81 -17.12 -2.79
N GLU A 169 22.98 -17.10 -2.13
CA GLU A 169 23.49 -18.27 -1.40
C GLU A 169 22.85 -18.48 -0.02
N GLY A 170 21.91 -17.61 0.41
CA GLY A 170 21.33 -17.59 1.77
C GLY A 170 20.10 -18.44 2.02
N THR A 171 19.65 -19.33 1.12
CA THR A 171 18.44 -20.14 1.32
C THR A 171 18.64 -21.41 2.16
N CYS A 172 19.78 -21.59 2.80
CA CYS A 172 20.00 -22.71 3.73
C CYS A 172 20.90 -22.30 4.89
N SER A 173 20.38 -21.71 5.94
CA SER A 173 20.79 -21.96 7.35
C SER A 173 20.23 -20.92 8.33
N SER A 174 19.53 -21.41 9.32
CA SER A 174 19.22 -20.93 10.67
C SER A 174 19.82 -19.60 11.16
N THR A 175 18.91 -18.74 11.67
CA THR A 175 19.09 -17.80 12.80
C THR A 175 20.38 -16.96 12.82
N LYS A 176 20.29 -15.72 12.34
CA LYS A 176 21.06 -14.59 12.91
C LYS A 176 20.19 -13.34 12.98
N SER A 177 20.21 -12.72 14.17
CA SER A 177 19.57 -11.46 14.50
C SER A 177 19.91 -10.38 13.48
N VAL A 178 18.91 -9.90 12.76
CA VAL A 178 19.07 -8.81 11.80
C VAL A 178 19.08 -7.49 12.58
N VAL A 179 20.22 -6.84 12.62
CA VAL A 179 20.35 -5.43 13.00
C VAL A 179 19.67 -4.62 11.89
N LYS A 180 18.65 -3.84 12.22
CA LYS A 180 17.99 -2.95 11.27
C LYS A 180 19.00 -1.96 10.69
N PRO A 181 19.26 -1.92 9.37
CA PRO A 181 20.04 -0.84 8.78
C PRO A 181 19.23 0.44 8.77
N GLN A 182 19.89 1.56 9.10
CA GLN A 182 19.34 2.88 8.96
C GLN A 182 19.02 3.16 7.48
N VAL A 183 17.85 3.78 7.23
CA VAL A 183 17.41 4.23 5.92
C VAL A 183 18.47 5.14 5.32
N VAL A 184 19.20 4.67 4.31
CA VAL A 184 20.08 5.50 3.51
C VAL A 184 19.26 6.05 2.35
N ASN A 185 19.01 7.35 2.40
CA ASN A 185 18.28 8.11 1.40
C ASN A 185 19.11 8.20 0.11
N LEU A 186 18.90 7.29 -0.83
CA LEU A 186 19.72 7.06 -2.03
C LEU A 186 19.21 7.78 -3.27
N MET A 187 18.76 9.04 -3.19
CA MET A 187 18.71 9.89 -4.41
C MET A 187 18.63 11.37 -4.06
N LYS A 188 19.79 12.02 -4.02
CA LYS A 188 19.89 13.44 -4.40
C LYS A 188 20.57 13.50 -5.77
N PRO A 189 19.96 14.09 -6.79
CA PRO A 189 20.68 14.39 -8.01
C PRO A 189 21.73 15.46 -7.72
N THR A 190 23.00 15.16 -8.03
CA THR A 190 24.07 16.17 -8.06
C THR A 190 23.85 17.05 -9.27
N THR A 191 23.42 18.29 -9.04
CA THR A 191 23.52 19.37 -10.02
C THR A 191 24.97 19.80 -10.13
N HIS A 192 25.49 19.67 -11.34
CA HIS A 192 26.59 20.50 -11.87
C HIS A 192 26.02 21.49 -12.85
#